data_ac4fb0ae2b98dcce81d38b7b19c36b98
#
_entry.id   ac4fb0ae2b98dcce81d38b7b19c36b98
#
_cell.length_a   1.000
_cell.length_b   1.000
_cell.length_c   1.000
_cell.angle_alpha   90.00
_cell.angle_beta   90.00
_cell.angle_gamma   90.00
#
_symmetry.space_group_name_H-M   'P 1'
#
loop_
_entity.id
_entity.type
_entity.pdbx_description
1 polymer ?
#
loop_
_entity_poly.entity_id
_entity_poly.type
_entity_poly.pdbx_seq_one_letter_code
_entity_poly.pdbx_strand_id
1 'polypeptide(L)'
;LGASNVDIDTNVDIVFAIDATESMQPLIDKVKSLTLSFREELEKGLKENRRIIKNLRIKVIVFRDYYVDDKYAMEESRFFILPEEKQEFYNFVSKIKAGGGGDEPESGLEALALALRSDFVKDGDKKRHVIVLFTDASAHPLEQQEDGVPSNYPSNMFKNLGDLYEAWGKGQDSLGSTRNLGVQMAKDAKRLVLFAPSMYPWGEMEYQLENTIRKDMDKGNGGRDLELDDVIALIANSIA
;
A
#
# COMPACT_ATOMS: atom_id res chain seq x y z
N LEU A 1 -40.25 -9.22 -14.20
CA LEU A 1 -39.62 -8.70 -12.99
C LEU A 1 -38.20 -8.27 -13.38
N GLY A 2 -38.00 -6.98 -13.74
CA GLY A 2 -36.72 -6.44 -14.06
C GLY A 2 -35.88 -6.37 -12.79
N ALA A 3 -34.71 -7.02 -12.80
CA ALA A 3 -33.71 -6.79 -11.79
C ALA A 3 -33.30 -5.31 -11.91
N SER A 4 -33.61 -4.50 -10.91
CA SER A 4 -33.09 -3.16 -10.81
C SER A 4 -31.58 -3.24 -10.73
N ASN A 5 -30.89 -2.79 -11.79
CA ASN A 5 -29.45 -2.58 -11.76
C ASN A 5 -29.17 -1.44 -10.76
N VAL A 6 -28.98 -1.77 -9.51
CA VAL A 6 -28.53 -0.81 -8.50
C VAL A 6 -27.01 -0.79 -8.57
N ASP A 7 -26.47 0.35 -8.97
CA ASP A 7 -25.03 0.61 -8.83
C ASP A 7 -24.67 0.58 -7.35
N ILE A 8 -23.56 -0.07 -7.01
CA ILE A 8 -23.15 -0.23 -5.62
C ILE A 8 -22.17 0.89 -5.27
N ASP A 9 -22.64 1.85 -4.48
CA ASP A 9 -21.83 2.92 -3.90
C ASP A 9 -20.78 2.32 -2.94
N THR A 10 -19.52 2.61 -3.19
CA THR A 10 -18.42 2.07 -2.39
C THR A 10 -17.52 3.18 -1.84
N ASN A 11 -17.22 3.16 -0.55
CA ASN A 11 -16.17 3.97 0.05
C ASN A 11 -14.83 3.26 -0.15
N VAL A 12 -13.86 3.95 -0.71
CA VAL A 12 -12.55 3.38 -1.04
C VAL A 12 -11.45 4.18 -0.38
N ASP A 13 -10.63 3.50 0.40
CA ASP A 13 -9.38 4.03 0.93
C ASP A 13 -8.20 3.27 0.30
N ILE A 14 -7.24 4.01 -0.22
CA ILE A 14 -6.03 3.44 -0.79
C ILE A 14 -4.81 3.98 -0.05
N VAL A 15 -3.96 3.09 0.43
CA VAL A 15 -2.65 3.44 0.97
C VAL A 15 -1.59 2.99 -0.04
N PHE A 16 -0.90 3.95 -0.64
CA PHE A 16 0.29 3.66 -1.45
C PHE A 16 1.52 3.58 -0.55
N ALA A 17 2.19 2.45 -0.52
CA ALA A 17 3.50 2.26 0.08
C ALA A 17 4.53 2.23 -1.06
N ILE A 18 5.35 3.26 -1.15
CA ILE A 18 6.25 3.49 -2.29
C ILE A 18 7.69 3.43 -1.78
N ASP A 19 8.43 2.46 -2.28
CA ASP A 19 9.87 2.43 -2.17
C ASP A 19 10.46 3.67 -2.89
N ALA A 20 11.27 4.43 -2.18
CA ALA A 20 11.91 5.63 -2.71
C ALA A 20 13.44 5.54 -2.69
N THR A 21 13.97 4.33 -2.75
CA THR A 21 15.39 4.09 -2.99
C THR A 21 15.80 4.52 -4.40
N GLU A 22 17.09 4.62 -4.65
CA GLU A 22 17.61 5.27 -5.88
C GLU A 22 17.09 4.61 -7.17
N SER A 23 16.95 3.28 -7.19
CA SER A 23 16.45 2.53 -8.36
C SER A 23 15.03 2.94 -8.76
N MET A 24 14.20 3.36 -7.81
CA MET A 24 12.76 3.59 -7.99
C MET A 24 12.40 4.93 -8.65
N GLN A 25 13.37 5.76 -9.05
CA GLN A 25 13.09 7.04 -9.72
C GLN A 25 12.12 6.92 -10.92
N PRO A 26 12.24 5.93 -11.81
CA PRO A 26 11.31 5.80 -12.94
C PRO A 26 9.85 5.60 -12.52
N LEU A 27 9.59 4.79 -11.49
CA LEU A 27 8.25 4.59 -10.95
C LEU A 27 7.71 5.87 -10.30
N ILE A 28 8.54 6.53 -9.49
CA ILE A 28 8.16 7.78 -8.80
C ILE A 28 7.72 8.84 -9.82
N ASP A 29 8.41 8.95 -10.95
CA ASP A 29 8.03 9.89 -12.01
C ASP A 29 6.70 9.51 -12.67
N LYS A 30 6.45 8.22 -12.89
CA LYS A 30 5.16 7.70 -13.37
C LYS A 30 4.03 8.00 -12.37
N VAL A 31 4.23 7.73 -11.08
CA VAL A 31 3.24 8.02 -10.03
C VAL A 31 2.94 9.52 -9.96
N LYS A 32 3.95 10.38 -10.04
CA LYS A 32 3.75 11.84 -10.09
C LYS A 32 2.88 12.27 -11.25
N SER A 33 3.08 11.69 -12.43
CA SER A 33 2.28 12.04 -13.61
C SER A 33 0.80 11.65 -13.48
N LEU A 34 0.52 10.60 -12.71
CA LEU A 34 -0.84 10.07 -12.54
C LEU A 34 -1.65 10.79 -11.46
N THR A 35 -1.01 11.48 -10.51
CA THR A 35 -1.69 12.00 -9.31
C THR A 35 -2.89 12.90 -9.58
N LEU A 36 -2.84 13.75 -10.61
CA LEU A 36 -3.92 14.70 -10.92
C LEU A 36 -5.11 14.05 -11.63
N SER A 37 -4.93 12.91 -12.27
CA SER A 37 -5.98 12.18 -13.00
C SER A 37 -6.34 10.82 -12.36
N PHE A 38 -5.74 10.49 -11.22
CA PHE A 38 -5.86 9.16 -10.63
C PHE A 38 -7.32 8.73 -10.40
N ARG A 39 -8.14 9.60 -9.85
CA ARG A 39 -9.56 9.29 -9.60
C ARG A 39 -10.30 8.99 -10.89
N GLU A 40 -10.14 9.84 -11.89
CA GLU A 40 -10.80 9.72 -13.20
C GLU A 40 -10.41 8.42 -13.92
N GLU A 41 -9.11 8.06 -13.87
CA GLU A 41 -8.62 6.82 -14.48
C GLU A 41 -9.14 5.59 -13.70
N LEU A 42 -9.15 5.63 -12.36
CA LEU A 42 -9.69 4.55 -11.55
C LEU A 42 -11.19 4.35 -11.80
N GLU A 43 -11.98 5.42 -11.88
CA GLU A 43 -13.41 5.36 -12.17
C GLU A 43 -13.68 4.78 -13.57
N LYS A 44 -12.84 5.06 -14.58
CA LYS A 44 -12.94 4.42 -15.88
C LYS A 44 -12.76 2.91 -15.78
N GLY A 45 -11.74 2.44 -15.07
CA GLY A 45 -11.49 1.01 -14.87
C GLY A 45 -12.62 0.29 -14.12
N LEU A 46 -13.36 0.99 -13.24
CA LEU A 46 -14.46 0.42 -12.47
C LEU A 46 -15.81 0.40 -13.20
N LYS A 47 -16.00 1.23 -14.23
CA LYS A 47 -17.27 1.30 -14.99
C LYS A 47 -17.68 -0.03 -15.61
N GLU A 48 -16.72 -0.82 -16.06
CA GLU A 48 -16.98 -2.14 -16.62
C GLU A 48 -17.58 -3.11 -15.59
N ASN A 49 -17.24 -2.92 -14.32
CA ASN A 49 -17.71 -3.73 -13.19
C ASN A 49 -18.96 -3.15 -12.50
N ARG A 50 -19.56 -2.09 -13.05
CA ARG A 50 -20.74 -1.41 -12.47
C ARG A 50 -20.54 -0.99 -11.02
N ARG A 51 -19.33 -0.55 -10.68
CA ARG A 51 -18.96 -0.02 -9.37
C ARG A 51 -18.84 1.48 -9.45
N ILE A 52 -19.43 2.15 -8.45
CA ILE A 52 -19.31 3.61 -8.29
C ILE A 52 -18.53 3.88 -7.02
N ILE A 53 -17.49 4.69 -7.15
CA ILE A 53 -16.77 5.23 -5.99
C ILE A 53 -17.56 6.41 -5.46
N LYS A 54 -18.11 6.26 -4.27
CA LYS A 54 -18.78 7.35 -3.56
C LYS A 54 -17.78 8.31 -2.94
N ASN A 55 -16.87 7.77 -2.15
CA ASN A 55 -15.79 8.52 -1.53
C ASN A 55 -14.47 7.81 -1.80
N LEU A 56 -13.45 8.56 -2.18
CA LEU A 56 -12.09 8.07 -2.38
C LEU A 56 -11.13 8.85 -1.50
N ARG A 57 -10.39 8.14 -0.63
CA ARG A 57 -9.31 8.73 0.13
C ARG A 57 -8.00 8.01 -0.19
N ILE A 58 -6.92 8.79 -0.27
CA ILE A 58 -5.59 8.27 -0.58
C ILE A 58 -4.60 8.71 0.50
N LYS A 59 -3.80 7.78 0.98
CA LYS A 59 -2.64 8.02 1.83
C LYS A 59 -1.38 7.52 1.12
N VAL A 60 -0.27 8.17 1.36
CA VAL A 60 1.04 7.77 0.84
C VAL A 60 1.98 7.51 1.99
N ILE A 61 2.67 6.37 1.94
CA ILE A 61 3.80 6.01 2.79
C ILE A 61 5.00 5.88 1.86
N VAL A 62 6.03 6.64 2.12
CA VAL A 62 7.30 6.58 1.39
C VAL A 62 8.29 5.86 2.27
N PHE A 63 8.96 4.84 1.77
CA PHE A 63 9.94 4.10 2.56
C PHE A 63 11.28 3.93 1.84
N ARG A 64 12.32 3.71 2.62
CA ARG A 64 13.67 3.33 2.27
C ARG A 64 14.14 2.30 3.28
N ASP A 65 15.39 2.39 3.72
CA ASP A 65 15.95 1.49 4.71
C ASP A 65 16.17 2.19 6.07
N TYR A 66 15.54 1.69 7.13
CA TYR A 66 15.74 2.19 8.50
C TYR A 66 17.19 2.07 8.97
N TYR A 67 17.93 1.08 8.47
CA TYR A 67 19.30 0.81 8.90
C TYR A 67 20.33 1.70 8.21
N VAL A 68 19.97 2.37 7.12
CA VAL A 68 20.85 3.22 6.30
C VAL A 68 20.41 4.67 6.28
N ASP A 69 19.10 4.92 6.12
CA ASP A 69 18.56 6.25 5.79
C ASP A 69 18.13 7.06 7.01
N ASP A 70 18.25 6.52 8.23
CA ASP A 70 17.91 7.18 9.51
C ASP A 70 16.52 7.86 9.44
N LYS A 71 16.44 9.14 9.71
CA LYS A 71 15.18 9.90 9.75
C LYS A 71 14.46 10.01 8.40
N TYR A 72 15.11 9.66 7.29
CA TYR A 72 14.54 9.67 5.95
C TYR A 72 14.01 8.30 5.52
N ALA A 73 14.15 7.29 6.38
CA ALA A 73 13.73 5.92 6.08
C ALA A 73 12.22 5.77 5.87
N MET A 74 11.40 6.60 6.52
CA MET A 74 9.95 6.49 6.44
C MET A 74 9.29 7.87 6.54
N GLU A 75 8.36 8.16 5.62
CA GLU A 75 7.53 9.36 5.63
C GLU A 75 6.08 8.98 5.34
N GLU A 76 5.12 9.51 6.09
CA GLU A 76 3.70 9.24 5.92
C GLU A 76 2.92 10.53 5.69
N SER A 77 1.99 10.52 4.72
CA SER A 77 0.96 11.55 4.61
C SER A 77 -0.24 11.25 5.50
N ARG A 78 -1.15 12.22 5.64
CA ARG A 78 -2.54 11.95 6.02
C ARG A 78 -3.30 11.31 4.84
N PHE A 79 -4.55 10.90 5.07
CA PHE A 79 -5.46 10.64 3.95
C PHE A 79 -5.90 11.95 3.28
N PHE A 80 -5.84 11.98 1.95
CA PHE A 80 -6.37 13.05 1.10
C PHE A 80 -7.71 12.59 0.51
N ILE A 81 -8.71 13.49 0.52
CA ILE A 81 -10.04 13.23 -0.04
C ILE A 81 -10.05 13.66 -1.50
N LEU A 82 -10.35 12.75 -2.42
CA LEU A 82 -10.40 13.06 -3.85
C LEU A 82 -11.85 13.15 -4.36
N PRO A 83 -12.15 14.15 -5.21
CA PRO A 83 -11.21 15.05 -5.90
C PRO A 83 -10.86 16.34 -5.13
N GLU A 84 -11.47 16.61 -3.98
CA GLU A 84 -11.43 17.90 -3.28
C GLU A 84 -9.98 18.30 -2.93
N GLU A 85 -9.16 17.37 -2.48
CA GLU A 85 -7.79 17.59 -2.03
C GLU A 85 -6.72 17.07 -3.02
N LYS A 86 -7.06 16.98 -4.31
CA LYS A 86 -6.13 16.45 -5.31
C LYS A 86 -4.85 17.29 -5.45
N GLN A 87 -4.91 18.59 -5.18
CA GLN A 87 -3.73 19.45 -5.26
C GLN A 87 -2.78 19.20 -4.08
N GLU A 88 -3.30 18.96 -2.90
CA GLU A 88 -2.52 18.61 -1.71
C GLU A 88 -1.85 17.24 -1.88
N PHE A 89 -2.59 16.28 -2.45
CA PHE A 89 -2.05 14.98 -2.82
C PHE A 89 -0.91 15.12 -3.83
N TYR A 90 -1.11 15.89 -4.92
CA TYR A 90 -0.06 16.17 -5.89
C TYR A 90 1.15 16.85 -5.24
N ASN A 91 0.94 17.85 -4.38
CA ASN A 91 2.00 18.57 -3.70
C ASN A 91 2.84 17.66 -2.79
N PHE A 92 2.22 16.67 -2.16
CA PHE A 92 2.94 15.66 -1.38
C PHE A 92 3.78 14.77 -2.30
N VAL A 93 3.15 14.14 -3.29
CA VAL A 93 3.82 13.18 -4.18
C VAL A 93 4.94 13.85 -5.00
N SER A 94 4.74 15.10 -5.44
CA SER A 94 5.75 15.83 -6.21
C SER A 94 7.08 16.07 -5.47
N LYS A 95 7.05 16.03 -4.13
CA LYS A 95 8.24 16.19 -3.28
C LYS A 95 9.02 14.91 -3.08
N ILE A 96 8.42 13.75 -3.37
CA ILE A 96 9.10 12.46 -3.26
C ILE A 96 10.30 12.46 -4.21
N LYS A 97 11.45 12.11 -3.69
CA LYS A 97 12.69 11.95 -4.47
C LYS A 97 13.26 10.57 -4.22
N ALA A 98 13.64 9.90 -5.29
CA ALA A 98 14.44 8.70 -5.15
C ALA A 98 15.81 9.05 -4.58
N GLY A 99 16.34 8.21 -3.74
CA GLY A 99 17.66 8.35 -3.13
C GLY A 99 17.76 7.56 -1.84
N GLY A 100 18.97 7.29 -1.39
CA GLY A 100 19.21 6.42 -0.26
C GLY A 100 19.04 4.94 -0.62
N GLY A 101 18.77 4.11 0.40
CA GLY A 101 18.63 2.67 0.23
C GLY A 101 20.02 2.05 0.23
N GLY A 102 20.98 1.96 0.42
CA GLY A 102 22.31 1.29 0.36
C GLY A 102 22.24 0.00 -0.45
N ASP A 103 22.52 -1.08 0.21
CA ASP A 103 22.37 -2.43 -0.35
C ASP A 103 20.99 -2.99 0.08
N GLU A 104 20.39 -3.85 -0.75
CA GLU A 104 19.22 -4.64 -0.33
C GLU A 104 19.53 -5.45 0.95
N PRO A 105 18.51 -5.67 1.78
CA PRO A 105 17.07 -5.44 1.63
C PRO A 105 16.60 -4.07 2.13
N GLU A 106 15.32 -3.71 1.86
CA GLU A 106 14.68 -2.45 2.25
C GLU A 106 13.60 -2.63 3.34
N SER A 107 13.12 -1.52 3.93
CA SER A 107 12.13 -1.56 5.03
C SER A 107 10.66 -1.66 4.55
N GLY A 108 10.40 -2.49 3.54
CA GLY A 108 9.07 -2.65 2.95
C GLY A 108 8.05 -3.32 3.87
N LEU A 109 8.48 -4.23 4.76
CA LEU A 109 7.59 -4.87 5.75
C LEU A 109 7.11 -3.89 6.81
N GLU A 110 7.97 -2.97 7.22
CA GLU A 110 7.64 -1.88 8.14
C GLU A 110 6.61 -0.94 7.50
N ALA A 111 6.80 -0.60 6.22
CA ALA A 111 5.84 0.21 5.47
C ALA A 111 4.47 -0.49 5.37
N LEU A 112 4.45 -1.78 5.11
CA LEU A 112 3.22 -2.58 5.10
C LEU A 112 2.55 -2.62 6.47
N ALA A 113 3.31 -2.76 7.55
CA ALA A 113 2.80 -2.74 8.93
C ALA A 113 2.15 -1.39 9.27
N LEU A 114 2.77 -0.27 8.87
CA LEU A 114 2.21 1.07 9.04
C LEU A 114 0.96 1.28 8.18
N ALA A 115 0.95 0.74 6.96
CA ALA A 115 -0.22 0.78 6.10
C ALA A 115 -1.41 0.07 6.73
N LEU A 116 -1.23 -1.13 7.31
CA LEU A 116 -2.27 -1.87 8.06
C LEU A 116 -2.87 -1.08 9.22
N ARG A 117 -2.11 -0.19 9.82
CA ARG A 117 -2.49 0.65 10.97
C ARG A 117 -3.02 2.03 10.58
N SER A 118 -3.12 2.32 9.29
CA SER A 118 -3.68 3.58 8.83
C SER A 118 -5.16 3.71 9.23
N ASP A 119 -5.62 4.96 9.45
CA ASP A 119 -6.98 5.24 9.91
C ASP A 119 -8.00 5.10 8.77
N PHE A 120 -8.27 3.86 8.39
CA PHE A 120 -9.23 3.50 7.35
C PHE A 120 -10.67 3.86 7.74
N VAL A 121 -11.48 4.20 6.72
CA VAL A 121 -12.91 4.50 6.91
C VAL A 121 -13.64 3.31 7.55
N LYS A 122 -14.38 3.59 8.62
CA LYS A 122 -15.15 2.57 9.36
C LYS A 122 -16.59 2.52 8.92
N ASP A 123 -17.11 3.66 8.46
CA ASP A 123 -18.50 3.84 8.11
C ASP A 123 -18.83 3.37 6.68
N GLY A 124 -20.13 3.11 6.45
CA GLY A 124 -20.66 2.69 5.16
C GLY A 124 -20.79 1.18 4.99
N ASP A 125 -21.85 0.78 4.28
CA ASP A 125 -22.19 -0.64 4.07
C ASP A 125 -21.22 -1.32 3.11
N LYS A 126 -20.68 -0.57 2.14
CA LYS A 126 -19.67 -1.04 1.19
C LYS A 126 -18.41 -0.21 1.31
N LYS A 127 -17.31 -0.90 1.54
CA LYS A 127 -16.00 -0.27 1.67
C LYS A 127 -14.89 -1.17 1.13
N ARG A 128 -13.80 -0.54 0.68
CA ARG A 128 -12.57 -1.21 0.29
C ARG A 128 -11.39 -0.50 0.94
N HIS A 129 -10.56 -1.27 1.59
CA HIS A 129 -9.31 -0.85 2.20
C HIS A 129 -8.18 -1.49 1.39
N VAL A 130 -7.54 -0.72 0.55
CA VAL A 130 -6.55 -1.20 -0.39
C VAL A 130 -5.16 -0.72 0.03
N ILE A 131 -4.22 -1.63 0.14
CA ILE A 131 -2.80 -1.29 0.22
C ILE A 131 -2.18 -1.63 -1.12
N VAL A 132 -1.45 -0.68 -1.70
CA VAL A 132 -0.69 -0.87 -2.93
C VAL A 132 0.78 -0.63 -2.60
N LEU A 133 1.59 -1.67 -2.68
CA LEU A 133 3.01 -1.57 -2.37
C LEU A 133 3.82 -1.69 -3.65
N PHE A 134 4.80 -0.80 -3.81
CA PHE A 134 5.74 -0.78 -4.93
C PHE A 134 7.17 -0.88 -4.40
N THR A 135 7.90 -1.88 -4.86
CA THR A 135 9.33 -2.05 -4.59
C THR A 135 9.98 -2.92 -5.66
N ASP A 136 11.24 -2.72 -5.95
CA ASP A 136 12.07 -3.59 -6.80
C ASP A 136 13.13 -4.37 -5.99
N ALA A 137 12.96 -4.39 -4.66
CA ALA A 137 13.87 -5.00 -3.70
C ALA A 137 13.20 -6.03 -2.79
N SER A 138 14.00 -6.86 -2.13
CA SER A 138 13.57 -7.69 -0.99
C SER A 138 13.33 -6.82 0.25
N ALA A 139 12.72 -7.39 1.30
CA ALA A 139 12.54 -6.68 2.54
C ALA A 139 13.38 -7.26 3.68
N HIS A 140 13.82 -6.39 4.60
CA HIS A 140 14.37 -6.83 5.88
C HIS A 140 13.39 -7.71 6.64
N PRO A 141 13.86 -8.79 7.31
CA PRO A 141 13.03 -9.47 8.29
C PRO A 141 12.62 -8.50 9.41
N LEU A 142 11.40 -8.64 9.93
CA LEU A 142 10.92 -7.83 11.05
C LEU A 142 11.59 -8.16 12.39
N GLU A 143 12.26 -9.31 12.45
CA GLU A 143 13.06 -9.70 13.59
C GLU A 143 14.20 -8.70 13.81
N GLN A 144 14.39 -8.29 15.06
CA GLN A 144 15.47 -7.38 15.40
C GLN A 144 16.83 -7.99 15.03
N GLN A 145 17.67 -7.20 14.38
CA GLN A 145 19.04 -7.59 14.09
C GLN A 145 19.87 -7.69 15.39
N GLU A 146 20.93 -8.48 15.38
CA GLU A 146 21.80 -8.68 16.55
C GLU A 146 22.38 -7.36 17.07
N ASP A 147 22.68 -6.42 16.18
CA ASP A 147 23.19 -5.08 16.50
C ASP A 147 22.11 -4.10 16.99
N GLY A 148 20.87 -4.58 17.14
CA GLY A 148 19.72 -3.76 17.55
C GLY A 148 19.07 -3.01 16.39
N VAL A 149 18.08 -2.19 16.73
CA VAL A 149 17.34 -1.37 15.76
C VAL A 149 17.76 0.10 15.87
N PRO A 150 17.68 0.89 14.77
CA PRO A 150 17.93 2.32 14.80
C PRO A 150 17.03 3.04 15.81
N SER A 151 17.51 4.18 16.33
CA SER A 151 16.78 4.95 17.35
C SER A 151 15.42 5.45 16.91
N ASN A 152 15.21 5.63 15.61
CA ASN A 152 13.97 6.07 14.97
C ASN A 152 13.05 4.90 14.55
N TYR A 153 13.46 3.65 14.80
CA TYR A 153 12.65 2.47 14.48
C TYR A 153 11.38 2.43 15.36
N PRO A 154 10.18 2.18 14.80
CA PRO A 154 8.94 2.19 15.57
C PRO A 154 8.93 1.15 16.69
N SER A 155 8.79 1.59 17.95
CA SER A 155 8.83 0.72 19.13
C SER A 155 7.72 -0.33 19.19
N ASN A 156 6.64 -0.12 18.44
CA ASN A 156 5.48 -1.02 18.39
C ASN A 156 5.41 -1.84 17.09
N MET A 157 6.51 -1.99 16.37
CA MET A 157 6.55 -2.79 15.15
C MET A 157 6.21 -4.26 15.41
N PHE A 158 5.72 -4.98 14.41
CA PHE A 158 5.57 -6.43 14.46
C PHE A 158 6.94 -7.08 14.70
N LYS A 159 6.94 -8.18 15.45
CA LYS A 159 8.20 -8.85 15.82
C LYS A 159 8.72 -9.78 14.74
N ASN A 160 7.85 -10.25 13.88
CA ASN A 160 8.17 -11.19 12.82
C ASN A 160 7.06 -11.19 11.75
N LEU A 161 7.31 -11.88 10.64
CA LEU A 161 6.35 -12.01 9.54
C LEU A 161 5.07 -12.73 9.96
N GLY A 162 5.15 -13.68 10.92
CA GLY A 162 3.97 -14.36 11.46
C GLY A 162 3.01 -13.42 12.17
N ASP A 163 3.52 -12.43 12.92
CA ASP A 163 2.68 -11.39 13.55
C ASP A 163 1.95 -10.54 12.49
N LEU A 164 2.60 -10.24 11.37
CA LEU A 164 2.00 -9.51 10.25
C LEU A 164 0.90 -10.35 9.57
N TYR A 165 1.14 -11.63 9.34
CA TYR A 165 0.14 -12.54 8.78
C TYR A 165 -1.07 -12.72 9.72
N GLU A 166 -0.82 -12.83 11.03
CA GLU A 166 -1.88 -12.84 12.03
C GLU A 166 -2.70 -11.54 11.99
N ALA A 167 -2.04 -10.40 11.90
CA ALA A 167 -2.67 -9.10 11.79
C ALA A 167 -3.53 -8.99 10.54
N TRP A 168 -3.04 -9.45 9.40
CA TRP A 168 -3.80 -9.50 8.16
C TRP A 168 -5.03 -10.42 8.29
N GLY A 169 -4.86 -11.62 8.80
CA GLY A 169 -5.95 -12.61 8.92
C GLY A 169 -7.08 -12.16 9.82
N LYS A 170 -6.76 -11.55 10.96
CA LYS A 170 -7.75 -11.11 11.97
C LYS A 170 -8.44 -9.79 11.62
N GLY A 171 -7.74 -8.87 10.97
CA GLY A 171 -8.26 -7.52 10.71
C GLY A 171 -8.70 -6.81 11.99
N GLN A 172 -9.66 -5.87 11.84
CA GLN A 172 -10.21 -5.08 12.94
C GLN A 172 -11.08 -5.90 13.92
N ASP A 173 -11.61 -7.05 13.49
CA ASP A 173 -12.57 -7.87 14.25
C ASP A 173 -11.92 -8.75 15.32
N SER A 174 -10.65 -8.60 15.59
CA SER A 174 -9.90 -9.39 16.56
C SER A 174 -10.19 -8.99 18.03
N LEU A 175 -11.48 -8.84 18.37
CA LEU A 175 -11.95 -8.56 19.73
C LEU A 175 -11.64 -9.66 20.78
N GLY A 176 -10.90 -10.68 20.40
CA GLY A 176 -10.47 -11.77 21.28
C GLY A 176 -8.98 -11.99 21.38
N SER A 177 -8.15 -11.21 20.68
CA SER A 177 -6.70 -11.34 20.73
C SER A 177 -6.12 -10.62 21.94
N THR A 178 -5.32 -11.32 22.73
CA THR A 178 -4.54 -10.74 23.84
C THR A 178 -3.44 -9.77 23.36
N ARG A 179 -3.21 -9.69 22.06
CA ARG A 179 -2.29 -8.75 21.39
C ARG A 179 -3.08 -7.73 20.58
N ASN A 180 -3.03 -6.47 20.99
CA ASN A 180 -3.51 -5.37 20.17
C ASN A 180 -2.46 -5.10 19.05
N LEU A 181 -2.70 -5.65 17.86
CA LEU A 181 -1.81 -5.49 16.71
C LEU A 181 -1.99 -4.12 16.01
N GLY A 182 -2.95 -3.30 16.47
CA GLY A 182 -3.21 -1.95 15.95
C GLY A 182 -3.79 -1.89 14.54
N VAL A 183 -4.25 -3.02 13.98
CA VAL A 183 -4.81 -3.09 12.63
C VAL A 183 -6.13 -2.34 12.56
N GLN A 184 -6.30 -1.50 11.54
CA GLN A 184 -7.50 -0.69 11.32
C GLN A 184 -8.31 -1.14 10.09
N MET A 185 -7.79 -2.06 9.29
CA MET A 185 -8.49 -2.59 8.11
C MET A 185 -9.62 -3.54 8.51
N ALA A 186 -10.81 -3.33 7.95
CA ALA A 186 -11.91 -4.28 8.11
C ALA A 186 -11.61 -5.58 7.33
N LYS A 187 -11.91 -6.72 7.94
CA LYS A 187 -11.57 -8.04 7.39
C LYS A 187 -12.07 -8.23 5.95
N ASP A 188 -13.33 -7.91 5.69
CA ASP A 188 -13.96 -8.13 4.38
C ASP A 188 -13.60 -7.04 3.35
N ALA A 189 -13.11 -5.88 3.82
CA ALA A 189 -12.75 -4.75 2.98
C ALA A 189 -11.30 -4.78 2.48
N LYS A 190 -10.41 -5.51 3.15
CA LYS A 190 -8.97 -5.49 2.89
C LYS A 190 -8.59 -6.08 1.54
N ARG A 191 -7.66 -5.39 0.87
CA ARG A 191 -7.04 -5.79 -0.38
C ARG A 191 -5.56 -5.42 -0.35
N LEU A 192 -4.71 -6.29 -0.86
CA LEU A 192 -3.29 -6.02 -1.04
C LEU A 192 -2.93 -6.19 -2.51
N VAL A 193 -2.33 -5.17 -3.08
CA VAL A 193 -1.77 -5.20 -4.44
C VAL A 193 -0.26 -4.97 -4.31
N LEU A 194 0.51 -5.95 -4.74
CA LEU A 194 1.96 -5.91 -4.69
C LEU A 194 2.52 -5.74 -6.10
N PHE A 195 3.25 -4.68 -6.32
CA PHE A 195 4.17 -4.52 -7.44
C PHE A 195 5.57 -4.75 -6.88
N ALA A 196 6.02 -6.00 -6.91
CA ALA A 196 7.22 -6.44 -6.22
C ALA A 196 7.83 -7.68 -6.89
N PRO A 197 9.14 -7.90 -6.75
CA PRO A 197 9.78 -9.10 -7.30
C PRO A 197 9.32 -10.38 -6.57
N SER A 198 9.46 -11.54 -7.23
CA SER A 198 9.07 -12.83 -6.65
C SER A 198 10.10 -13.37 -5.65
N MET A 199 10.67 -12.51 -4.82
CA MET A 199 11.64 -12.84 -3.78
C MET A 199 11.04 -12.58 -2.39
N TYR A 200 11.76 -13.01 -1.35
CA TYR A 200 11.33 -12.80 0.04
C TYR A 200 11.06 -11.32 0.34
N PRO A 201 9.97 -10.99 1.01
CA PRO A 201 8.85 -11.89 1.43
C PRO A 201 7.69 -11.93 0.42
N TRP A 202 7.78 -11.16 -0.67
CA TRP A 202 6.65 -10.80 -1.53
C TRP A 202 6.04 -11.99 -2.25
N GLY A 203 6.88 -12.93 -2.72
CA GLY A 203 6.41 -14.15 -3.36
C GLY A 203 5.59 -15.05 -2.44
N GLU A 204 5.93 -15.12 -1.15
CA GLU A 204 5.15 -15.87 -0.17
C GLU A 204 3.84 -15.19 0.18
N MET A 205 3.83 -13.86 0.30
CA MET A 205 2.65 -13.10 0.68
C MET A 205 1.48 -13.28 -0.27
N GLU A 206 1.75 -13.42 -1.57
CA GLU A 206 0.72 -13.67 -2.58
C GLU A 206 -0.11 -14.92 -2.27
N TYR A 207 0.52 -15.96 -1.70
CA TYR A 207 -0.12 -17.23 -1.37
C TYR A 207 -0.65 -17.30 0.06
N GLN A 208 -0.03 -16.57 0.98
CA GLN A 208 -0.37 -16.62 2.41
C GLN A 208 -1.45 -15.63 2.81
N LEU A 209 -1.58 -14.52 2.10
CA LEU A 209 -2.50 -13.46 2.44
C LEU A 209 -3.72 -13.46 1.52
N GLU A 210 -4.90 -13.67 2.08
CA GLU A 210 -6.17 -13.58 1.34
C GLU A 210 -6.36 -12.21 0.70
N ASN A 211 -6.99 -12.17 -0.47
CA ASN A 211 -7.24 -10.95 -1.23
C ASN A 211 -5.98 -10.17 -1.62
N THR A 212 -4.93 -10.90 -1.92
CA THR A 212 -3.64 -10.37 -2.38
C THR A 212 -3.44 -10.69 -3.87
N ILE A 213 -2.99 -9.70 -4.61
CA ILE A 213 -2.60 -9.83 -6.02
C ILE A 213 -1.19 -9.30 -6.15
N ARG A 214 -0.30 -10.02 -6.83
CA ARG A 214 1.04 -9.55 -7.13
C ARG A 214 1.28 -9.47 -8.63
N LYS A 215 1.85 -8.37 -9.07
CA LYS A 215 2.46 -8.18 -10.39
C LYS A 215 3.97 -8.21 -10.21
N ASP A 216 4.61 -9.10 -10.92
CA ASP A 216 6.06 -9.23 -10.85
C ASP A 216 6.77 -7.95 -11.34
N MET A 217 7.79 -7.55 -10.61
CA MET A 217 8.71 -6.47 -10.99
C MET A 217 10.13 -7.02 -11.03
N ASP A 218 10.87 -6.63 -12.05
CA ASP A 218 12.27 -7.01 -12.14
C ASP A 218 13.08 -6.31 -11.04
N LYS A 219 13.91 -7.10 -10.34
CA LYS A 219 14.80 -6.62 -9.29
C LYS A 219 15.69 -5.49 -9.80
N GLY A 220 15.75 -4.37 -9.05
CA GLY A 220 16.60 -3.23 -9.37
C GLY A 220 16.19 -2.46 -10.63
N ASN A 221 15.01 -2.76 -11.22
CA ASN A 221 14.54 -2.11 -12.46
C ASN A 221 13.77 -0.80 -12.21
N GLY A 222 13.36 -0.54 -10.98
CA GLY A 222 12.60 0.68 -10.61
C GLY A 222 11.26 0.82 -11.31
N GLY A 223 10.64 -0.28 -11.71
CA GLY A 223 9.34 -0.26 -12.38
C GLY A 223 9.34 0.39 -13.77
N ARG A 224 10.47 0.36 -14.49
CA ARG A 224 10.56 0.90 -15.86
C ARG A 224 9.54 0.29 -16.79
N ASP A 225 9.32 -1.02 -16.69
CA ASP A 225 8.44 -1.80 -17.55
C ASP A 225 6.99 -1.81 -17.06
N LEU A 226 6.70 -1.14 -15.95
CA LEU A 226 5.37 -1.07 -15.39
C LEU A 226 4.53 0.01 -16.10
N GLU A 227 3.50 -0.40 -16.82
CA GLU A 227 2.58 0.53 -17.47
C GLU A 227 1.52 1.05 -16.48
N LEU A 228 1.23 2.34 -16.52
CA LEU A 228 0.26 2.96 -15.59
C LEU A 228 -1.16 2.40 -15.76
N ASP A 229 -1.53 2.03 -16.97
CA ASP A 229 -2.84 1.40 -17.25
C ASP A 229 -2.97 0.05 -16.56
N ASP A 230 -1.88 -0.74 -16.51
CA ASP A 230 -1.85 -2.01 -15.78
C ASP A 230 -1.98 -1.79 -14.26
N VAL A 231 -1.34 -0.74 -13.74
CA VAL A 231 -1.46 -0.36 -12.31
C VAL A 231 -2.92 -0.03 -11.98
N ILE A 232 -3.53 0.84 -12.76
CA ILE A 232 -4.93 1.23 -12.58
C ILE A 232 -5.87 0.02 -12.71
N ALA A 233 -5.67 -0.82 -13.71
CA ALA A 233 -6.50 -2.01 -13.92
C ALA A 233 -6.41 -2.99 -12.74
N LEU A 234 -5.22 -3.23 -12.19
CA LEU A 234 -5.04 -4.11 -11.02
C LEU A 234 -5.70 -3.53 -9.76
N ILE A 235 -5.56 -2.23 -9.53
CA ILE A 235 -6.22 -1.56 -8.40
C ILE A 235 -7.75 -1.62 -8.58
N ALA A 236 -8.27 -1.29 -9.76
CA ALA A 236 -9.71 -1.36 -10.06
C ALA A 236 -10.27 -2.78 -9.85
N ASN A 237 -9.57 -3.81 -10.33
CA ASN A 237 -9.95 -5.21 -10.15
C ASN A 237 -9.96 -5.61 -8.67
N SER A 238 -9.04 -5.10 -7.85
CA SER A 238 -9.00 -5.37 -6.41
C SER A 238 -10.20 -4.74 -5.67
N ILE A 239 -10.72 -3.63 -6.17
CA ILE A 239 -11.88 -2.91 -5.61
C ILE A 239 -13.19 -3.57 -6.02
N ALA A 240 -13.27 -4.11 -7.22
CA ALA A 240 -14.46 -4.76 -7.77
C ALA A 240 -14.85 -6.04 -7.00
#